data_403e57386a09bd294e6bde9804a20669
#
_entry.id   403e57386a09bd294e6bde9804a20669
#
_cell.length_a   1.000
_cell.length_b   1.000
_cell.length_c   1.000
_cell.angle_alpha   90.00
_cell.angle_beta   90.00
_cell.angle_gamma   90.00
#
_symmetry.space_group_name_H-M   'P 1'
#
loop_
_entity.id
_entity.type
_entity.pdbx_description
1 polymer ?
#
loop_
_entity_poly.entity_id
_entity_poly.type
_entity_poly.pdbx_seq_one_letter_code
_entity_poly.pdbx_strand_id
1 'polypeptide(L)'
;PGSSFMTSKSQQYRFVSAAKLPTRKGEFTIHGFVEENSGIEHVALSYGTWQPEDVVPIRIHSECLTGDALFSTRCDCGFQLERAMENIVENGCGVLLYLRQEGRGIGLINKIRAYHLQDQGMDTVEANEHLGFDADMRTYEMCKVMLDKLNVKNVELMTNNPRKTAALKDLDINVVARKPIDHGITKDNKNYIKTKTEKLGHAFDPHILGD
;
A
#
# COMPACT_ATOMS: atom_id res chain seq x y z
N PRO A 1 33.87 -3.39 27.13
CA PRO A 1 33.49 -2.24 26.40
C PRO A 1 32.48 -2.64 25.33
N GLY A 2 31.21 -2.42 25.63
CA GLY A 2 30.13 -2.82 24.74
C GLY A 2 30.04 -1.86 23.57
N SER A 3 30.39 -2.31 22.38
CA SER A 3 29.94 -1.66 21.18
C SER A 3 28.45 -1.91 21.07
N SER A 4 27.64 -0.92 21.40
CA SER A 4 26.23 -0.93 21.05
C SER A 4 26.13 -0.92 19.53
N PHE A 5 25.88 -2.07 18.95
CA PHE A 5 25.49 -2.15 17.55
C PHE A 5 24.09 -1.52 17.44
N MET A 6 24.05 -0.21 17.24
CA MET A 6 22.89 0.41 16.64
C MET A 6 22.90 -0.06 15.18
N THR A 7 22.26 -1.21 14.92
CA THR A 7 21.87 -1.56 13.58
C THR A 7 20.95 -0.45 13.09
N SER A 8 21.45 0.35 12.15
CA SER A 8 20.60 1.36 11.53
C SER A 8 19.36 0.64 10.96
N LYS A 9 18.15 1.21 11.16
CA LYS A 9 16.89 0.63 10.65
C LYS A 9 17.00 0.26 9.17
N SER A 10 17.84 0.97 8.38
CA SER A 10 18.11 0.71 6.96
C SER A 10 18.79 -0.62 6.69
N GLN A 11 19.42 -1.28 7.68
CA GLN A 11 20.04 -2.60 7.51
C GLN A 11 19.04 -3.77 7.62
N GLN A 12 17.80 -3.50 8.05
CA GLN A 12 16.75 -4.51 8.17
C GLN A 12 16.10 -4.86 6.83
N TYR A 13 16.29 -4.04 5.81
CA TYR A 13 15.67 -4.17 4.50
C TYR A 13 16.73 -4.13 3.41
N ARG A 14 16.70 -5.10 2.52
CA ARG A 14 17.72 -5.24 1.49
C ARG A 14 17.10 -5.35 0.10
N PHE A 15 17.64 -4.59 -0.86
CA PHE A 15 17.38 -4.80 -2.27
C PHE A 15 18.02 -6.12 -2.74
N VAL A 16 17.29 -6.89 -3.54
CA VAL A 16 17.77 -8.18 -4.04
C VAL A 16 18.02 -8.15 -5.54
N SER A 17 17.02 -7.82 -6.34
CA SER A 17 17.11 -7.86 -7.80
C SER A 17 15.98 -7.08 -8.44
N ALA A 18 16.15 -6.75 -9.72
CA ALA A 18 15.14 -6.09 -10.52
C ALA A 18 15.01 -6.75 -11.89
N ALA A 19 13.82 -6.69 -12.46
CA ALA A 19 13.53 -7.24 -13.79
C ALA A 19 12.41 -6.44 -14.46
N LYS A 20 12.32 -6.56 -15.79
CA LYS A 20 11.19 -6.01 -16.54
C LYS A 20 9.92 -6.79 -16.22
N LEU A 21 8.82 -6.07 -16.06
CA LEU A 21 7.50 -6.63 -15.83
C LEU A 21 6.49 -6.00 -16.78
N PRO A 22 6.30 -6.60 -17.97
CA PRO A 22 5.20 -6.16 -18.84
C PRO A 22 3.86 -6.44 -18.17
N THR A 23 2.99 -5.45 -18.13
CA THR A 23 1.65 -5.59 -17.58
C THR A 23 0.62 -5.06 -18.57
N ARG A 24 -0.66 -5.38 -18.35
CA ARG A 24 -1.75 -4.83 -19.14
C ARG A 24 -1.87 -3.31 -19.03
N LYS A 25 -1.25 -2.70 -18.03
CA LYS A 25 -1.26 -1.24 -17.80
C LYS A 25 -0.04 -0.53 -18.39
N GLY A 26 1.01 -1.27 -18.70
CA GLY A 26 2.27 -0.75 -19.22
C GLY A 26 3.45 -1.63 -18.84
N GLU A 27 4.64 -1.31 -19.35
CA GLU A 27 5.86 -2.01 -19.00
C GLU A 27 6.53 -1.35 -17.81
N PHE A 28 6.46 -2.04 -16.66
CA PHE A 28 7.10 -1.63 -15.41
C PHE A 28 8.44 -2.36 -15.23
N THR A 29 9.22 -1.89 -14.27
CA THR A 29 10.33 -2.64 -13.70
C THR A 29 9.94 -3.06 -12.30
N ILE A 30 10.04 -4.35 -11.98
CA ILE A 30 9.78 -4.86 -10.64
C ILE A 30 11.08 -4.97 -9.88
N HIS A 31 11.11 -4.42 -8.66
CA HIS A 31 12.27 -4.43 -7.78
C HIS A 31 11.92 -5.24 -6.54
N GLY A 32 12.71 -6.26 -6.24
CA GLY A 32 12.51 -7.12 -5.08
C GLY A 32 13.34 -6.68 -3.89
N PHE A 33 12.70 -6.64 -2.73
CA PHE A 33 13.30 -6.30 -1.44
C PHE A 33 12.95 -7.36 -0.42
N VAL A 34 13.82 -7.57 0.54
CA VAL A 34 13.59 -8.51 1.64
C VAL A 34 13.76 -7.80 2.97
N GLU A 35 12.88 -8.13 3.89
CA GLU A 35 13.01 -7.78 5.30
C GLU A 35 13.84 -8.86 5.99
N GLU A 36 15.06 -8.52 6.41
CA GLU A 36 16.05 -9.49 6.89
C GLU A 36 15.57 -10.31 8.09
N ASN A 37 14.87 -9.68 9.03
CA ASN A 37 14.46 -10.33 10.28
C ASN A 37 13.32 -11.33 10.11
N SER A 38 12.40 -11.06 9.20
CA SER A 38 11.18 -11.86 8.99
C SER A 38 11.25 -12.73 7.73
N GLY A 39 12.14 -12.38 6.79
CA GLY A 39 12.18 -12.99 5.47
C GLY A 39 11.02 -12.55 4.55
N ILE A 40 10.21 -11.59 4.96
CA ILE A 40 9.10 -11.10 4.14
C ILE A 40 9.66 -10.38 2.92
N GLU A 41 9.14 -10.73 1.76
CA GLU A 41 9.51 -10.14 0.48
C GLU A 41 8.52 -9.05 0.09
N HIS A 42 9.04 -7.89 -0.28
CA HIS A 42 8.25 -6.77 -0.77
C HIS A 42 8.69 -6.39 -2.16
N VAL A 43 7.84 -5.69 -2.90
CA VAL A 43 8.19 -5.23 -4.25
C VAL A 43 7.85 -3.77 -4.46
N ALA A 44 8.64 -3.13 -5.34
CA ALA A 44 8.31 -1.83 -5.90
C ALA A 44 8.22 -1.96 -7.42
N LEU A 45 7.24 -1.31 -8.02
CA LEU A 45 7.09 -1.20 -9.47
C LEU A 45 7.45 0.21 -9.88
N SER A 46 8.43 0.39 -10.76
CA SER A 46 8.79 1.69 -11.30
C SER A 46 8.39 1.78 -12.77
N TYR A 47 8.01 2.99 -13.20
CA TYR A 47 7.68 3.31 -14.57
C TYR A 47 8.34 4.62 -14.97
N GLY A 48 8.93 4.66 -16.17
CA GLY A 48 9.60 5.85 -16.67
C GLY A 48 10.92 6.15 -15.97
N THR A 49 11.39 7.37 -16.13
CA THR A 49 12.65 7.85 -15.58
C THR A 49 12.47 9.23 -14.93
N TRP A 50 13.39 9.57 -14.03
CA TRP A 50 13.39 10.86 -13.34
C TRP A 50 14.80 11.23 -12.92
N GLN A 51 15.01 12.52 -12.61
CA GLN A 51 16.21 13.03 -11.98
C GLN A 51 15.98 13.13 -10.46
N PRO A 52 17.06 13.17 -9.63
CA PRO A 52 16.92 13.23 -8.18
C PRO A 52 16.09 14.43 -7.66
N GLU A 53 16.10 15.56 -8.39
CA GLU A 53 15.36 16.77 -8.03
C GLU A 53 13.88 16.72 -8.44
N ASP A 54 13.48 15.77 -9.27
CA ASP A 54 12.11 15.66 -9.75
C ASP A 54 11.15 15.22 -8.64
N VAL A 55 9.91 15.68 -8.74
CA VAL A 55 8.82 15.18 -7.90
C VAL A 55 8.20 13.96 -8.57
N VAL A 56 8.29 12.83 -7.92
CA VAL A 56 7.86 11.55 -8.47
C VAL A 56 6.54 11.12 -7.83
N PRO A 57 5.50 10.85 -8.63
CA PRO A 57 4.26 10.28 -8.09
C PRO A 57 4.50 8.88 -7.53
N ILE A 58 4.02 8.67 -6.32
CA ILE A 58 4.08 7.35 -5.67
C ILE A 58 2.73 6.92 -5.12
N ARG A 59 2.53 5.63 -5.05
CA ARG A 59 1.42 4.99 -4.33
C ARG A 59 1.98 3.91 -3.42
N ILE A 60 1.54 3.91 -2.18
CA ILE A 60 1.80 2.81 -1.25
C ILE A 60 0.56 1.93 -1.21
N HIS A 61 0.72 0.68 -1.64
CA HIS A 61 -0.35 -0.30 -1.65
C HIS A 61 0.01 -1.46 -0.72
N SER A 62 -0.79 -1.67 0.29
CA SER A 62 -0.66 -2.84 1.16
C SER A 62 -1.38 -4.03 0.53
N GLU A 63 -0.71 -5.18 0.51
CA GLU A 63 -1.23 -6.42 -0.07
C GLU A 63 -2.66 -6.73 0.40
N CYS A 64 -3.50 -7.08 -0.55
CA CYS A 64 -4.84 -7.58 -0.30
C CYS A 64 -5.13 -8.68 -1.33
N LEU A 65 -4.85 -9.92 -0.99
CA LEU A 65 -4.99 -11.06 -1.91
C LEU A 65 -6.39 -11.12 -2.50
N THR A 66 -7.40 -10.94 -1.68
CA THR A 66 -8.80 -11.06 -2.10
C THR A 66 -9.19 -9.98 -3.12
N GLY A 67 -8.76 -8.73 -2.89
CA GLY A 67 -9.03 -7.63 -3.80
C GLY A 67 -8.08 -7.57 -4.99
N ASP A 68 -6.79 -7.81 -4.76
CA ASP A 68 -5.76 -7.68 -5.80
C ASP A 68 -5.78 -8.82 -6.81
N ALA A 69 -6.07 -10.04 -6.38
CA ALA A 69 -5.94 -11.24 -7.21
C ALA A 69 -7.26 -12.01 -7.42
N LEU A 70 -8.19 -11.96 -6.48
CA LEU A 70 -9.41 -12.78 -6.50
C LEU A 70 -10.67 -11.98 -6.86
N PHE A 71 -10.52 -10.72 -7.21
CA PHE A 71 -11.62 -9.84 -7.66
C PHE A 71 -12.71 -9.65 -6.60
N SER A 72 -12.35 -9.70 -5.31
CA SER A 72 -13.30 -9.47 -4.23
C SER A 72 -13.86 -8.05 -4.29
N THR A 73 -15.14 -7.94 -4.08
CA THR A 73 -15.87 -6.67 -3.96
C THR A 73 -16.06 -6.25 -2.50
N ARG A 74 -15.53 -7.00 -1.57
CA ARG A 74 -15.58 -6.69 -0.13
C ARG A 74 -14.69 -5.51 0.24
N CYS A 75 -13.72 -5.16 -0.61
CA CYS A 75 -12.83 -4.01 -0.48
C CYS A 75 -12.60 -3.37 -1.84
N ASP A 76 -12.01 -2.16 -1.87
CA ASP A 76 -11.68 -1.45 -3.11
C ASP A 76 -10.22 -1.63 -3.52
N CYS A 77 -9.49 -2.52 -2.87
CA CYS A 77 -8.04 -2.68 -3.06
C CYS A 77 -7.66 -2.93 -4.52
N GLY A 78 -8.36 -3.82 -5.22
CA GLY A 78 -8.09 -4.12 -6.62
C GLY A 78 -8.29 -2.92 -7.53
N PHE A 79 -9.35 -2.14 -7.33
CA PHE A 79 -9.61 -0.91 -8.10
C PHE A 79 -8.56 0.15 -7.82
N GLN A 80 -8.15 0.32 -6.57
CA GLN A 80 -7.11 1.27 -6.19
C GLN A 80 -5.76 0.89 -6.79
N LEU A 81 -5.42 -0.40 -6.80
CA LEU A 81 -4.20 -0.90 -7.43
C LEU A 81 -4.17 -0.57 -8.91
N GLU A 82 -5.24 -0.90 -9.64
CA GLU A 82 -5.35 -0.61 -11.07
C GLU A 82 -5.24 0.88 -11.34
N ARG A 83 -5.99 1.69 -10.59
CA ARG A 83 -6.01 3.15 -10.79
C ARG A 83 -4.67 3.80 -10.49
N ALA A 84 -3.97 3.33 -9.46
CA ALA A 84 -2.63 3.80 -9.17
C ALA A 84 -1.66 3.54 -10.32
N MET A 85 -1.68 2.34 -10.88
CA MET A 85 -0.83 1.99 -12.02
C MET A 85 -1.19 2.80 -13.27
N GLU A 86 -2.47 3.00 -13.54
CA GLU A 86 -2.94 3.85 -14.64
C GLU A 86 -2.48 5.30 -14.48
N ASN A 87 -2.62 5.87 -13.29
CA ASN A 87 -2.17 7.23 -13.00
C ASN A 87 -0.66 7.40 -13.21
N ILE A 88 0.13 6.41 -12.81
CA ILE A 88 1.58 6.42 -13.01
C ILE A 88 1.91 6.43 -14.50
N VAL A 89 1.27 5.58 -15.28
CA VAL A 89 1.49 5.50 -16.73
C VAL A 89 1.04 6.78 -17.42
N GLU A 90 -0.13 7.31 -17.10
CA GLU A 90 -0.64 8.58 -17.64
C GLU A 90 0.29 9.75 -17.32
N ASN A 91 0.90 9.76 -16.14
CA ASN A 91 1.86 10.80 -15.75
C ASN A 91 3.22 10.67 -16.47
N GLY A 92 3.54 9.49 -16.98
CA GLY A 92 4.80 9.20 -17.65
C GLY A 92 5.91 8.67 -16.76
N CYS A 93 5.79 8.79 -15.44
CA CYS A 93 6.70 8.16 -14.48
C CYS A 93 6.03 8.01 -13.12
N GLY A 94 6.58 7.14 -12.30
CA GLY A 94 6.13 6.96 -10.94
C GLY A 94 6.54 5.62 -10.34
N VAL A 95 6.19 5.42 -9.08
CA VAL A 95 6.51 4.21 -8.33
C VAL A 95 5.31 3.72 -7.55
N LEU A 96 5.01 2.44 -7.68
CA LEU A 96 4.08 1.72 -6.82
C LEU A 96 4.89 0.93 -5.79
N LEU A 97 4.71 1.23 -4.52
CA LEU A 97 5.33 0.52 -3.41
C LEU A 97 4.33 -0.52 -2.90
N TYR A 98 4.57 -1.78 -3.23
CA TYR A 98 3.67 -2.88 -2.87
C TYR A 98 4.20 -3.60 -1.64
N LEU A 99 3.56 -3.39 -0.50
CA LEU A 99 3.97 -3.94 0.79
C LEU A 99 3.16 -5.17 1.14
N ARG A 100 3.84 -6.25 1.46
CA ARG A 100 3.20 -7.50 1.84
C ARG A 100 2.84 -7.49 3.33
N GLN A 101 1.85 -6.68 3.65
CA GLN A 101 1.29 -6.49 4.99
C GLN A 101 -0.20 -6.84 4.99
N GLU A 102 -0.51 -8.09 4.62
CA GLU A 102 -1.87 -8.58 4.50
C GLU A 102 -2.67 -8.39 5.78
N GLY A 103 -3.94 -7.96 5.63
CA GLY A 103 -4.82 -7.76 6.77
C GLY A 103 -4.34 -6.66 7.72
N ARG A 104 -3.66 -5.62 7.23
CA ARG A 104 -3.04 -4.56 8.04
C ARG A 104 -1.96 -5.10 8.99
N GLY A 105 -1.21 -6.10 8.53
CA GLY A 105 -0.12 -6.71 9.27
C GLY A 105 -0.51 -7.94 10.09
N ILE A 106 -1.78 -8.30 10.18
CA ILE A 106 -2.21 -9.48 10.95
C ILE A 106 -2.15 -10.79 10.16
N GLY A 107 -1.96 -10.71 8.85
CA GLY A 107 -1.90 -11.87 7.97
C GLY A 107 -3.23 -12.27 7.36
N LEU A 108 -3.18 -13.11 6.33
CA LEU A 108 -4.35 -13.51 5.54
C LEU A 108 -5.35 -14.33 6.36
N ILE A 109 -4.89 -15.31 7.11
CA ILE A 109 -5.78 -16.20 7.88
C ILE A 109 -6.53 -15.41 8.94
N ASN A 110 -5.86 -14.51 9.65
CA ASN A 110 -6.51 -13.67 10.65
C ASN A 110 -7.48 -12.68 10.02
N LYS A 111 -7.18 -12.17 8.82
CA LYS A 111 -8.12 -11.37 8.04
C LYS A 111 -9.39 -12.17 7.69
N ILE A 112 -9.25 -13.42 7.29
CA ILE A 112 -10.39 -14.31 7.00
C ILE A 112 -11.20 -14.55 8.28
N ARG A 113 -10.54 -14.77 9.41
CA ARG A 113 -11.22 -14.86 10.72
C ARG A 113 -11.99 -13.59 11.05
N ALA A 114 -11.40 -12.42 10.79
CA ALA A 114 -12.08 -11.13 10.97
C ALA A 114 -13.31 -11.02 10.06
N TYR A 115 -13.20 -11.43 8.81
CA TYR A 115 -14.33 -11.45 7.88
C TYR A 115 -15.48 -12.35 8.40
N HIS A 116 -15.13 -13.51 8.94
CA HIS A 116 -16.13 -14.41 9.54
C HIS A 116 -16.89 -13.75 10.70
N LEU A 117 -16.17 -13.05 11.59
CA LEU A 117 -16.79 -12.33 12.69
C LEU A 117 -17.65 -11.15 12.21
N GLN A 118 -17.22 -10.46 11.16
CA GLN A 118 -18.01 -9.41 10.52
C GLN A 118 -19.30 -9.96 9.89
N ASP A 119 -19.23 -11.15 9.29
CA ASP A 119 -20.43 -11.84 8.75
C ASP A 119 -21.44 -12.18 9.86
N GLN A 120 -20.98 -12.29 11.11
CA GLN A 120 -21.81 -12.50 12.29
C GLN A 120 -22.29 -11.20 12.95
N GLY A 121 -21.97 -10.05 12.36
CA GLY A 121 -22.45 -8.74 12.81
C GLY A 121 -21.43 -7.87 13.57
N MET A 122 -20.20 -8.33 13.79
CA MET A 122 -19.16 -7.49 14.37
C MET A 122 -18.66 -6.46 13.36
N ASP A 123 -18.30 -5.26 13.82
CA ASP A 123 -17.57 -4.30 12.99
C ASP A 123 -16.07 -4.68 12.95
N THR A 124 -15.29 -3.93 12.15
CA THR A 124 -13.86 -4.22 11.97
C THR A 124 -13.08 -4.11 13.29
N VAL A 125 -13.38 -3.10 14.10
CA VAL A 125 -12.69 -2.87 15.38
C VAL A 125 -13.00 -3.99 16.35
N GLU A 126 -14.29 -4.33 16.52
CA GLU A 126 -14.74 -5.41 17.38
C GLU A 126 -14.13 -6.76 16.97
N ALA A 127 -14.08 -7.05 15.66
CA ALA A 127 -13.50 -8.28 15.16
C ALA A 127 -12.01 -8.38 15.48
N ASN A 128 -11.24 -7.32 15.28
CA ASN A 128 -9.81 -7.29 15.60
C ASN A 128 -9.55 -7.38 17.12
N GLU A 129 -10.35 -6.69 17.92
CA GLU A 129 -10.26 -6.78 19.39
C GLU A 129 -10.56 -8.19 19.87
N HIS A 130 -11.59 -8.81 19.32
CA HIS A 130 -11.96 -10.19 19.65
C HIS A 130 -10.81 -11.17 19.34
N LEU A 131 -10.07 -10.94 18.26
CA LEU A 131 -8.89 -11.73 17.88
C LEU A 131 -7.62 -11.33 18.62
N GLY A 132 -7.65 -10.26 19.41
CA GLY A 132 -6.51 -9.79 20.20
C GLY A 132 -5.49 -8.97 19.40
N PHE A 133 -5.86 -8.38 18.29
CA PHE A 133 -4.99 -7.53 17.47
C PHE A 133 -5.34 -6.06 17.60
N ASP A 134 -4.30 -5.20 17.47
CA ASP A 134 -4.49 -3.79 17.25
C ASP A 134 -5.14 -3.53 15.89
N ALA A 135 -5.84 -2.41 15.76
CA ALA A 135 -6.60 -2.09 14.56
C ALA A 135 -5.74 -1.98 13.30
N ASP A 136 -4.50 -1.49 13.44
CA ASP A 136 -3.57 -1.33 12.33
C ASP A 136 -2.13 -1.58 12.81
N MET A 137 -1.52 -2.64 12.29
CA MET A 137 -0.14 -3.04 12.61
C MET A 137 0.83 -2.75 11.45
N ARG A 138 0.42 -1.96 10.44
CA ARG A 138 1.27 -1.64 9.29
C ARG A 138 2.43 -0.74 9.67
N THR A 139 3.58 -0.98 9.04
CA THR A 139 4.75 -0.11 9.09
C THR A 139 5.15 0.31 7.69
N TYR A 140 5.82 1.46 7.57
CA TYR A 140 6.17 2.06 6.29
C TYR A 140 7.68 2.27 6.12
N GLU A 141 8.49 1.73 7.02
CA GLU A 141 9.96 1.89 7.01
C GLU A 141 10.58 1.36 5.71
N MET A 142 10.03 0.29 5.15
CA MET A 142 10.47 -0.26 3.87
C MET A 142 10.39 0.77 2.74
N CYS A 143 9.41 1.66 2.78
CA CYS A 143 9.21 2.68 1.74
C CYS A 143 10.44 3.58 1.59
N LYS A 144 11.05 3.99 2.70
CA LYS A 144 12.26 4.83 2.67
C LYS A 144 13.40 4.11 1.96
N VAL A 145 13.61 2.84 2.26
CA VAL A 145 14.64 2.01 1.64
C VAL A 145 14.39 1.85 0.14
N MET A 146 13.16 1.59 -0.26
CA MET A 146 12.76 1.46 -1.66
C MET A 146 13.00 2.76 -2.43
N LEU A 147 12.54 3.88 -1.88
CA LEU A 147 12.68 5.19 -2.52
C LEU A 147 14.13 5.63 -2.62
N ASP A 148 14.94 5.38 -1.61
CA ASP A 148 16.39 5.67 -1.66
C ASP A 148 17.08 4.85 -2.75
N LYS A 149 16.73 3.57 -2.87
CA LYS A 149 17.30 2.70 -3.92
C LYS A 149 16.92 3.17 -5.32
N LEU A 150 15.72 3.72 -5.49
CA LEU A 150 15.22 4.20 -6.78
C LEU A 150 15.57 5.66 -7.06
N ASN A 151 16.37 6.31 -6.20
CA ASN A 151 16.75 7.72 -6.29
C ASN A 151 15.54 8.67 -6.34
N VAL A 152 14.52 8.36 -5.56
CA VAL A 152 13.35 9.21 -5.39
C VAL A 152 13.52 9.99 -4.09
N LYS A 153 13.65 11.32 -4.19
CA LYS A 153 13.83 12.22 -3.04
C LYS A 153 12.58 13.01 -2.71
N ASN A 154 11.86 13.45 -3.75
CA ASN A 154 10.66 14.27 -3.61
C ASN A 154 9.48 13.48 -4.15
N VAL A 155 8.41 13.38 -3.38
CA VAL A 155 7.26 12.56 -3.77
C VAL A 155 5.96 13.36 -3.80
N GLU A 156 5.11 13.03 -4.77
CA GLU A 156 3.69 13.32 -4.76
C GLU A 156 2.98 12.05 -4.35
N LEU A 157 2.37 12.04 -3.16
CA LEU A 157 1.74 10.85 -2.61
C LEU A 157 0.29 10.74 -3.06
N MET A 158 -0.03 9.66 -3.79
CA MET A 158 -1.40 9.31 -4.12
C MET A 158 -2.06 8.63 -2.92
N THR A 159 -2.90 9.35 -2.20
CA THR A 159 -3.63 8.81 -1.05
C THR A 159 -4.87 9.66 -0.76
N ASN A 160 -5.89 9.02 -0.24
CA ASN A 160 -7.07 9.68 0.31
C ASN A 160 -6.94 9.93 1.82
N ASN A 161 -5.87 9.40 2.44
CA ASN A 161 -5.66 9.49 3.88
C ASN A 161 -4.50 10.44 4.22
N PRO A 162 -4.80 11.65 4.78
CA PRO A 162 -3.76 12.60 5.17
C PRO A 162 -2.78 12.06 6.23
N ARG A 163 -3.18 11.07 7.02
CA ARG A 163 -2.32 10.46 8.04
C ARG A 163 -1.13 9.72 7.43
N LYS A 164 -1.28 9.16 6.22
CA LYS A 164 -0.16 8.56 5.50
C LYS A 164 0.93 9.58 5.18
N THR A 165 0.55 10.79 4.79
CA THR A 165 1.50 11.87 4.54
C THR A 165 2.36 12.16 5.77
N ALA A 166 1.73 12.28 6.94
CA ALA A 166 2.44 12.51 8.19
C ALA A 166 3.38 11.34 8.53
N ALA A 167 2.92 10.10 8.36
CA ALA A 167 3.74 8.92 8.61
C ALA A 167 5.00 8.86 7.73
N LEU A 168 4.88 9.24 6.45
CA LEU A 168 6.03 9.28 5.55
C LEU A 168 6.99 10.42 5.89
N LYS A 169 6.51 11.57 6.30
CA LYS A 169 7.35 12.69 6.75
C LYS A 169 8.17 12.30 7.97
N ASP A 170 7.60 11.53 8.88
CA ASP A 170 8.29 11.02 10.06
C ASP A 170 9.43 10.04 9.70
N LEU A 171 9.41 9.47 8.50
CA LEU A 171 10.45 8.61 7.95
C LEU A 171 11.46 9.36 7.05
N ASP A 172 11.52 10.68 7.14
CA ASP A 172 12.38 11.53 6.30
C ASP A 172 12.12 11.41 4.78
N ILE A 173 10.88 11.10 4.41
CA ILE A 173 10.44 11.13 3.01
C ILE A 173 9.84 12.51 2.75
N ASN A 174 10.38 13.21 1.76
CA ASN A 174 9.92 14.56 1.42
C ASN A 174 8.64 14.51 0.58
N VAL A 175 7.49 14.56 1.24
CA VAL A 175 6.18 14.61 0.59
C VAL A 175 5.85 16.07 0.26
N VAL A 176 6.01 16.43 -1.00
CA VAL A 176 5.78 17.82 -1.46
C VAL A 176 4.33 18.08 -1.84
N ALA A 177 3.57 17.05 -2.17
CA ALA A 177 2.17 17.14 -2.53
C ALA A 177 1.43 15.84 -2.22
N ARG A 178 0.13 15.96 -2.02
CA ARG A 178 -0.79 14.82 -1.89
C ARG A 178 -1.83 14.92 -2.99
N LYS A 179 -2.04 13.83 -3.71
CA LYS A 179 -3.07 13.72 -4.72
C LYS A 179 -4.07 12.65 -4.32
N PRO A 180 -5.37 12.94 -4.29
CA PRO A 180 -6.37 11.91 -4.07
C PRO A 180 -6.28 10.85 -5.15
N ILE A 181 -6.53 9.61 -4.76
CA ILE A 181 -6.74 8.53 -5.72
C ILE A 181 -8.23 8.29 -5.85
N ASP A 182 -8.76 8.39 -7.06
CA ASP A 182 -10.12 7.96 -7.29
C ASP A 182 -10.18 6.43 -7.28
N HIS A 183 -11.35 5.89 -6.95
CA HIS A 183 -11.52 4.45 -6.79
C HIS A 183 -11.79 3.73 -8.13
N GLY A 184 -11.36 4.32 -9.24
CA GLY A 184 -11.63 3.76 -10.56
C GLY A 184 -13.11 3.65 -10.85
N ILE A 185 -13.90 4.66 -10.46
CA ILE A 185 -15.35 4.69 -10.68
C ILE A 185 -15.62 4.72 -12.17
N THR A 186 -16.08 3.59 -12.71
CA THR A 186 -16.58 3.46 -14.06
C THR A 186 -18.11 3.48 -14.03
N LYS A 187 -18.74 3.64 -15.20
CA LYS A 187 -20.21 3.51 -15.30
C LYS A 187 -20.69 2.16 -14.76
N ASP A 188 -19.89 1.12 -14.89
CA ASP A 188 -20.27 -0.24 -14.51
C ASP A 188 -20.18 -0.51 -13.01
N ASN A 189 -19.25 0.15 -12.30
CA ASN A 189 -19.06 -0.06 -10.86
C ASN A 189 -19.62 1.08 -9.99
N LYS A 190 -20.04 2.19 -10.58
CA LYS A 190 -20.55 3.38 -9.87
C LYS A 190 -21.69 3.04 -8.90
N ASN A 191 -22.64 2.26 -9.37
CA ASN A 191 -23.79 1.84 -8.55
C ASN A 191 -23.36 0.90 -7.43
N TYR A 192 -22.39 0.05 -7.67
CA TYR A 192 -21.84 -0.85 -6.69
C TYR A 192 -21.13 -0.08 -5.57
N ILE A 193 -20.24 0.83 -5.92
CA ILE A 193 -19.50 1.68 -4.97
C ILE A 193 -20.47 2.53 -4.16
N LYS A 194 -21.47 3.15 -4.82
CA LYS A 194 -22.52 3.93 -4.16
C LYS A 194 -23.33 3.08 -3.19
N THR A 195 -23.76 1.90 -3.61
CA THR A 195 -24.50 0.96 -2.75
C THR A 195 -23.68 0.53 -1.54
N LYS A 196 -22.41 0.23 -1.75
CA LYS A 196 -21.47 -0.12 -0.69
C LYS A 196 -21.29 1.04 0.30
N THR A 197 -21.12 2.26 -0.19
CA THR A 197 -21.00 3.47 0.63
C THR A 197 -22.28 3.72 1.42
N GLU A 198 -23.45 3.60 0.81
CA GLU A 198 -24.75 3.81 1.47
C GLU A 198 -25.07 2.73 2.49
N LYS A 199 -24.87 1.46 2.17
CA LYS A 199 -25.16 0.32 3.07
C LYS A 199 -24.18 0.19 4.21
N LEU A 200 -22.93 0.59 4.01
CA LEU A 200 -21.86 0.52 5.00
C LEU A 200 -21.55 1.86 5.65
N GLY A 201 -22.39 2.88 5.41
CA GLY A 201 -22.12 4.28 5.68
C GLY A 201 -21.62 4.62 7.09
N HIS A 202 -22.07 3.92 8.13
CA HIS A 202 -21.60 4.12 9.51
C HIS A 202 -20.53 3.14 9.93
N ALA A 203 -20.42 2.00 9.25
CA ALA A 203 -19.39 0.98 9.48
C ALA A 203 -18.23 1.13 8.51
N PHE A 204 -18.25 2.15 7.68
CA PHE A 204 -17.25 2.40 6.66
C PHE A 204 -16.02 2.99 7.30
N ASP A 205 -15.11 2.10 7.71
CA ASP A 205 -13.78 2.47 8.14
C ASP A 205 -12.96 2.80 6.87
N PRO A 206 -12.44 4.04 6.72
CA PRO A 206 -11.57 4.38 5.58
C PRO A 206 -10.40 3.43 5.42
N HIS A 207 -10.03 2.72 6.48
CA HIS A 207 -8.97 1.72 6.46
C HIS A 207 -9.38 0.42 5.75
N ILE A 208 -10.67 0.10 5.60
CA ILE A 208 -11.15 -1.06 4.84
C ILE A 208 -10.88 -0.87 3.34
N LEU A 209 -10.81 0.35 2.87
CA LEU A 209 -10.54 0.70 1.47
C LEU A 209 -9.05 0.62 1.11
N GLY A 210 -8.20 0.05 1.94
CA GLY A 210 -6.80 -0.16 1.64
C GLY A 210 -5.94 1.11 1.66
N ASP A 211 -6.51 2.25 1.92
CA ASP A 211 -5.77 3.53 1.91
C ASP A 211 -5.52 4.08 3.31
#